data_1f91fe2a6a154fd3cfe0d83370257fc0
#
_entry.id   1f91fe2a6a154fd3cfe0d83370257fc0
#
_cell.length_a   1.000
_cell.length_b   1.000
_cell.length_c   1.000
_cell.angle_alpha   90.00
_cell.angle_beta   90.00
_cell.angle_gamma   90.00
#
_symmetry.space_group_name_H-M   'P 1'
#
loop_
_entity.id
_entity.type
_entity.pdbx_description
1 polymer ?
#
loop_
_entity_poly.entity_id
_entity_poly.type
_entity_poly.pdbx_seq_one_letter_code
_entity_poly.pdbx_strand_id
1 'polypeptide(L)'
;MNKLLEMLRSAREEKGFSQEYLSWKLDVSSSTISRWEMGKTEMTIQQIERYATAVEINLTHLFAFLANDEAYPPPLAEIHVLVFSKEAFDKITEIICSLGFENATMTTNRLRVWK
;
A
#
# COMPACT_ATOMS: atom_id res chain seq x y z
N MET A 1 9.98 16.41 8.83
CA MET A 1 8.61 15.87 8.71
C MET A 1 8.66 14.35 8.78
N ASN A 2 7.66 13.75 9.37
CA ASN A 2 7.58 12.30 9.57
C ASN A 2 7.36 11.60 8.23
N LYS A 3 8.17 10.59 7.90
CA LYS A 3 8.06 9.82 6.65
C LYS A 3 6.69 9.16 6.46
N LEU A 4 6.12 8.65 7.55
CA LEU A 4 4.80 8.06 7.50
C LEU A 4 3.76 9.05 6.98
N LEU A 5 3.76 10.26 7.54
CA LEU A 5 2.81 11.29 7.15
C LEU A 5 3.00 11.74 5.71
N GLU A 6 4.26 11.83 5.27
CA GLU A 6 4.56 12.14 3.87
C GLU A 6 4.05 11.07 2.92
N MET A 7 4.23 9.80 3.26
CA MET A 7 3.75 8.69 2.44
C MET A 7 2.22 8.68 2.34
N LEU A 8 1.53 8.87 3.46
CA LEU A 8 0.08 8.89 3.48
C LEU A 8 -0.46 10.07 2.67
N ARG A 9 0.10 11.24 2.89
CA ARG A 9 -0.31 12.44 2.17
C ARG A 9 -0.05 12.32 0.67
N SER A 10 1.13 11.85 0.28
CA SER A 10 1.48 11.65 -1.13
C SER A 10 0.54 10.67 -1.81
N ALA A 11 0.19 9.59 -1.14
CA ALA A 11 -0.75 8.61 -1.67
C ALA A 11 -2.15 9.22 -1.87
N ARG A 12 -2.59 10.04 -0.91
CA ARG A 12 -3.85 10.77 -1.05
C ARG A 12 -3.84 11.69 -2.26
N GLU A 13 -2.77 12.44 -2.42
CA GLU A 13 -2.62 13.39 -3.55
C GLU A 13 -2.56 12.66 -4.89
N GLU A 14 -1.87 11.52 -4.95
CA GLU A 14 -1.79 10.69 -6.15
C GLU A 14 -3.16 10.16 -6.58
N LYS A 15 -4.03 9.86 -5.61
CA LYS A 15 -5.42 9.45 -5.89
C LYS A 15 -6.31 10.62 -6.29
N GLY A 16 -5.83 11.85 -6.16
CA GLY A 16 -6.64 13.02 -6.42
C GLY A 16 -7.67 13.31 -5.34
N PHE A 17 -7.51 12.74 -4.15
CA PHE A 17 -8.44 12.93 -3.04
C PHE A 17 -8.11 14.21 -2.28
N SER A 18 -9.12 15.06 -2.04
CA SER A 18 -8.96 16.20 -1.16
C SER A 18 -8.99 15.72 0.30
N GLN A 19 -8.53 16.59 1.21
CA GLN A 19 -8.67 16.33 2.64
C GLN A 19 -10.16 16.20 3.03
N GLU A 20 -11.01 16.99 2.42
CA GLU A 20 -12.45 16.94 2.65
C GLU A 20 -13.06 15.62 2.20
N TYR A 21 -12.69 15.13 1.01
CA TYR A 21 -13.17 13.83 0.52
C TYR A 21 -12.73 12.71 1.45
N LEU A 22 -11.47 12.72 1.86
CA LEU A 22 -10.95 11.70 2.76
C LEU A 22 -11.62 11.76 4.14
N SER A 23 -11.88 12.95 4.64
CA SER A 23 -12.57 13.14 5.92
C SER A 23 -13.96 12.50 5.90
N TRP A 24 -14.66 12.68 4.81
CA TRP A 24 -15.96 12.06 4.61
C TRP A 24 -15.85 10.55 4.56
N LYS A 25 -14.88 10.04 3.85
CA LYS A 25 -14.64 8.59 3.70
C LYS A 25 -14.26 7.94 5.03
N LEU A 26 -13.52 8.62 5.88
CA LEU A 26 -13.05 8.13 7.17
C LEU A 26 -13.95 8.50 8.34
N ASP A 27 -15.01 9.25 8.08
CA ASP A 27 -15.96 9.72 9.11
C ASP A 27 -15.27 10.55 10.21
N VAL A 28 -14.42 11.48 9.79
CA VAL A 28 -13.76 12.47 10.67
C VAL A 28 -13.87 13.83 10.01
N SER A 29 -13.52 14.89 10.74
CA SER A 29 -13.52 16.24 10.15
C SER A 29 -12.32 16.45 9.23
N SER A 30 -12.44 17.35 8.25
CA SER A 30 -11.30 17.72 7.39
C SER A 30 -10.18 18.37 8.19
N SER A 31 -10.49 19.09 9.27
CA SER A 31 -9.49 19.63 10.18
C SER A 31 -8.73 18.52 10.88
N THR A 32 -9.37 17.40 11.18
CA THR A 32 -8.69 16.22 11.75
C THR A 32 -7.67 15.67 10.77
N ILE A 33 -8.05 15.50 9.50
CA ILE A 33 -7.12 15.04 8.45
C ILE A 33 -5.94 16.00 8.34
N SER A 34 -6.22 17.30 8.31
CA SER A 34 -5.18 18.32 8.23
C SER A 34 -4.20 18.25 9.40
N ARG A 35 -4.71 18.11 10.62
CA ARG A 35 -3.86 18.00 11.82
C ARG A 35 -3.02 16.73 11.79
N TRP A 36 -3.57 15.62 11.34
CA TRP A 36 -2.80 14.38 11.18
C TRP A 36 -1.65 14.57 10.19
N GLU A 37 -1.95 15.11 9.02
CA GLU A 37 -0.95 15.29 7.96
C GLU A 37 0.14 16.28 8.33
N MET A 38 -0.17 17.25 9.19
CA MET A 38 0.80 18.23 9.68
C MET A 38 1.57 17.77 10.92
N GLY A 39 1.23 16.60 11.46
CA GLY A 39 1.88 16.08 12.66
C GLY A 39 1.47 16.76 13.95
N LYS A 40 0.40 17.56 13.94
CA LYS A 40 -0.09 18.25 15.12
C LYS A 40 -0.85 17.34 16.08
N THR A 41 -1.42 16.27 15.56
CA THR A 41 -2.14 15.26 16.34
C THR A 41 -1.66 13.89 15.88
N GLU A 42 -1.33 13.04 16.83
CA GLU A 42 -0.88 11.69 16.52
C GLU A 42 -2.05 10.81 16.06
N MET A 43 -1.76 9.94 15.11
CA MET A 43 -2.72 8.93 14.65
C MET A 43 -2.51 7.64 15.44
N THR A 44 -3.60 7.00 15.83
CA THR A 44 -3.53 5.64 16.36
C THR A 44 -3.22 4.67 15.22
N ILE A 45 -2.78 3.46 15.56
CA ILE A 45 -2.52 2.41 14.56
C ILE A 45 -3.78 2.13 13.73
N GLN A 46 -4.94 2.12 14.36
CA GLN A 46 -6.21 1.90 13.67
C GLN A 46 -6.53 3.03 12.68
N GLN A 47 -6.23 4.26 13.05
CA GLN A 47 -6.42 5.41 12.18
C GLN A 47 -5.46 5.37 10.99
N ILE A 48 -4.22 4.98 11.21
CA ILE A 48 -3.23 4.79 10.14
C ILE A 48 -3.72 3.72 9.18
N GLU A 49 -4.20 2.60 9.70
CA GLU A 49 -4.74 1.51 8.88
C GLU A 49 -5.92 1.98 8.03
N ARG A 50 -6.85 2.70 8.62
CA ARG A 50 -8.01 3.23 7.89
C ARG A 50 -7.59 4.22 6.81
N TYR A 51 -6.68 5.11 7.12
CA TYR A 51 -6.17 6.08 6.15
C TYR A 51 -5.47 5.35 4.99
N ALA A 52 -4.55 4.45 5.31
CA ALA A 52 -3.81 3.69 4.31
C ALA A 52 -4.73 2.87 3.40
N THR A 53 -5.75 2.23 3.98
CA THR A 53 -6.73 1.48 3.21
C THR A 53 -7.52 2.39 2.26
N ALA A 54 -7.90 3.57 2.74
CA ALA A 54 -8.66 4.53 1.93
C ALA A 54 -7.87 5.04 0.72
N VAL A 55 -6.55 5.18 0.85
CA VAL A 55 -5.68 5.63 -0.24
C VAL A 55 -4.96 4.47 -0.93
N GLU A 56 -5.36 3.25 -0.62
CA GLU A 56 -4.87 2.02 -1.27
C GLU A 56 -3.36 1.78 -1.12
N ILE A 57 -2.81 2.11 0.04
CA ILE A 57 -1.44 1.74 0.38
C ILE A 57 -1.44 0.35 0.99
N ASN A 58 -0.55 -0.51 0.52
CA ASN A 58 -0.32 -1.81 1.14
C ASN A 58 0.38 -1.60 2.50
N LEU A 59 -0.27 -2.02 3.58
CA LEU A 59 0.26 -1.84 4.94
C LEU A 59 1.58 -2.56 5.17
N THR A 60 1.76 -3.73 4.56
CA THR A 60 3.02 -4.47 4.68
C THR A 60 4.17 -3.67 4.10
N HIS A 61 3.97 -3.07 2.92
CA HIS A 61 4.97 -2.20 2.31
C HIS A 61 5.25 -0.96 3.14
N LEU A 62 4.19 -0.35 3.68
CA LEU A 62 4.31 0.84 4.51
C LEU A 62 5.18 0.56 5.74
N PHE A 63 4.85 -0.50 6.49
CA PHE A 63 5.58 -0.82 7.71
C PHE A 63 6.99 -1.33 7.42
N ALA A 64 7.19 -2.09 6.35
CA ALA A 64 8.51 -2.54 5.94
C ALA A 64 9.40 -1.35 5.57
N PHE A 65 8.86 -0.38 4.84
CA PHE A 65 9.58 0.83 4.48
C PHE A 65 9.95 1.66 5.72
N LEU A 66 9.04 1.79 6.67
CA LEU A 66 9.31 2.55 7.91
C LEU A 66 10.29 1.84 8.83
N ALA A 67 10.24 0.51 8.85
CA ALA A 67 11.11 -0.28 9.73
C ALA A 67 12.55 -0.35 9.20
N ASN A 68 12.75 -0.22 7.91
CA ASN A 68 14.04 -0.48 7.30
C ASN A 68 14.23 0.36 6.03
N ASP A 69 14.47 1.63 6.26
CA ASP A 69 14.57 2.71 5.28
C ASP A 69 15.32 2.41 3.99
N GLU A 70 16.44 1.70 4.12
CA GLU A 70 17.35 1.46 3.00
C GLU A 70 17.19 0.06 2.41
N ALA A 71 16.68 -0.88 3.21
CA ALA A 71 16.59 -2.28 2.81
C ALA A 71 15.34 -2.61 2.01
N TYR A 72 14.32 -1.75 2.08
CA TYR A 72 13.05 -1.97 1.39
C TYR A 72 12.62 -0.72 0.63
N PRO A 73 13.31 -0.39 -0.45
CA PRO A 73 12.85 0.71 -1.29
C PRO A 73 11.45 0.38 -1.84
N PRO A 74 10.62 1.39 -2.11
CA PRO A 74 9.32 1.13 -2.70
C PRO A 74 9.50 0.42 -4.05
N PRO A 75 8.55 -0.44 -4.43
CA PRO A 75 8.66 -1.13 -5.71
C PRO A 75 8.66 -0.14 -6.86
N LEU A 76 9.42 -0.45 -7.91
CA LEU A 76 9.46 0.34 -9.12
C LEU A 76 8.11 0.33 -9.83
N ALA A 77 7.44 -0.81 -9.81
CA ALA A 77 6.16 -1.00 -10.47
C ALA A 77 5.40 -2.16 -9.85
N GLU A 78 4.08 -2.09 -9.90
CA GLU A 78 3.20 -3.21 -9.56
C GLU A 78 2.43 -3.60 -10.82
N ILE A 79 2.34 -4.90 -11.07
CA ILE A 79 1.64 -5.43 -12.23
C ILE A 79 0.57 -6.40 -11.75
N HIS A 80 -0.66 -6.19 -12.22
CA HIS A 80 -1.76 -7.12 -11.95
C HIS A 80 -1.94 -8.05 -13.14
N VAL A 81 -1.88 -9.36 -12.88
CA VAL A 81 -2.04 -10.37 -13.91
C VAL A 81 -3.14 -11.33 -13.47
N LEU A 82 -4.08 -11.58 -14.38
CA LEU A 82 -5.10 -12.60 -14.19
C LEU A 82 -4.66 -13.85 -14.92
N VAL A 83 -4.59 -14.98 -14.21
CA VAL A 83 -4.26 -16.26 -14.80
C VAL A 83 -5.48 -17.16 -14.79
N PHE A 84 -5.71 -17.85 -15.89
CA PHE A 84 -6.90 -18.68 -16.10
C PHE A 84 -6.60 -20.17 -16.08
N SER A 85 -5.33 -20.57 -15.91
CA SER A 85 -4.94 -21.96 -15.82
C SER A 85 -3.83 -22.14 -14.80
N LYS A 86 -3.76 -23.34 -14.22
CA LYS A 86 -2.68 -23.69 -13.31
C LYS A 86 -1.33 -23.66 -14.01
N GLU A 87 -1.29 -24.11 -15.27
CA GLU A 87 -0.07 -24.09 -16.07
C GLU A 87 0.51 -22.68 -16.23
N ALA A 88 -0.34 -21.70 -16.56
CA ALA A 88 0.09 -20.32 -16.66
C ALA A 88 0.57 -19.77 -15.31
N PHE A 89 -0.13 -20.12 -14.23
CA PHE A 89 0.27 -19.71 -12.89
C PHE A 89 1.66 -20.27 -12.54
N ASP A 90 1.90 -21.55 -12.79
CA ASP A 90 3.17 -22.18 -12.49
C ASP A 90 4.32 -21.55 -13.28
N LYS A 91 4.10 -21.23 -14.56
CA LYS A 91 5.12 -20.58 -15.38
C LYS A 91 5.47 -19.18 -14.88
N ILE A 92 4.47 -18.40 -14.52
CA ILE A 92 4.71 -17.04 -13.98
C ILE A 92 5.45 -17.12 -12.65
N THR A 93 5.05 -18.05 -11.77
CA THR A 93 5.72 -18.26 -10.48
C THR A 93 7.19 -18.64 -10.68
N GLU A 94 7.48 -19.51 -11.62
CA GLU A 94 8.83 -19.94 -11.96
C GLU A 94 9.69 -18.76 -12.41
N ILE A 95 9.16 -17.90 -13.28
CA ILE A 95 9.86 -16.71 -13.75
C ILE A 95 10.16 -15.76 -12.57
N ILE A 96 9.17 -15.48 -11.73
CA ILE A 96 9.35 -14.58 -10.58
C ILE A 96 10.39 -15.14 -9.63
N CYS A 97 10.35 -16.44 -9.32
CA CYS A 97 11.33 -17.07 -8.44
C CYS A 97 12.74 -17.00 -9.01
N SER A 98 12.88 -17.08 -10.33
CA SER A 98 14.20 -17.02 -10.97
C SER A 98 14.86 -15.65 -10.88
N LEU A 99 14.07 -14.59 -10.67
CA LEU A 99 14.57 -13.21 -10.57
C LEU A 99 15.19 -12.89 -9.20
N GLY A 100 14.85 -13.67 -8.17
CA GLY A 100 15.30 -13.43 -6.81
C GLY A 100 14.42 -12.43 -6.06
N PHE A 101 14.34 -12.57 -4.75
CA PHE A 101 13.47 -11.75 -3.90
C PHE A 101 13.87 -10.27 -3.89
N GLU A 102 15.11 -9.95 -4.12
CA GLU A 102 15.61 -8.58 -4.21
C GLU A 102 15.12 -7.86 -5.47
N ASN A 103 14.74 -8.60 -6.51
CA ASN A 103 14.32 -8.03 -7.78
C ASN A 103 12.80 -8.09 -7.98
N ALA A 104 12.15 -9.14 -7.50
CA ALA A 104 10.72 -9.29 -7.68
C ALA A 104 10.11 -10.17 -6.60
N THR A 105 8.88 -9.86 -6.21
CA THR A 105 8.08 -10.68 -5.31
C THR A 105 6.69 -10.85 -5.88
N MET A 106 6.01 -11.89 -5.44
CA MET A 106 4.67 -12.20 -5.91
C MET A 106 3.73 -12.45 -4.74
N THR A 107 2.57 -11.80 -4.81
CA THR A 107 1.47 -12.06 -3.89
C THR A 107 0.31 -12.64 -4.70
N THR A 108 -0.31 -13.71 -4.21
CA THR A 108 -1.37 -14.37 -4.94
C THR A 108 -2.70 -14.31 -4.20
N ASN A 109 -3.76 -14.08 -4.96
CA ASN A 109 -5.13 -14.23 -4.51
C ASN A 109 -5.77 -15.34 -5.31
N ARG A 110 -6.03 -16.46 -4.64
CA ARG A 110 -6.67 -17.58 -5.30
C ARG A 110 -8.17 -17.32 -5.37
N LEU A 111 -8.66 -17.07 -6.59
CA LEU A 111 -10.06 -16.75 -6.82
C LEU A 111 -10.95 -17.99 -6.98
N ARG A 112 -10.33 -19.14 -7.26
CA ARG A 112 -11.02 -20.43 -7.33
C ARG A 112 -10.07 -21.57 -7.02
N VAL A 113 -10.61 -22.72 -6.70
CA VAL A 113 -9.81 -23.91 -6.37
C VAL A 113 -9.29 -24.57 -7.64
N TRP A 114 -8.03 -24.93 -7.63
CA TRP A 114 -7.43 -25.74 -8.69
C TRP A 114 -7.93 -27.18 -8.58
N LYS A 115 -8.21 -27.77 -9.70
CA LYS A 115 -8.47 -29.20 -9.78
C LYS A 115 -7.39 -29.88 -10.60
#